data_a73482b59f5fba84e2c4296c63b2b1bf
#
_entry.id   a73482b59f5fba84e2c4296c63b2b1bf
#
_cell.length_a   1.000
_cell.length_b   1.000
_cell.length_c   1.000
_cell.angle_alpha   90.00
_cell.angle_beta   90.00
_cell.angle_gamma   90.00
#
_symmetry.space_group_name_H-M   'P 1'
#
loop_
_entity.id
_entity.type
_entity.pdbx_description
1 polymer ?
#
loop_
_entity_poly.entity_id
_entity_poly.type
_entity_poly.pdbx_seq_one_letter_code
_entity_poly.pdbx_strand_id
1 'polypeptide(L)'
;MIGLAGILLAAVPVTVDVQNVTADVPKTLYGIGMEDVNHEIYGGLDAQRLFGESFEEPTRGGTAAGPSRTWFLAEAEAGGCTYWQTNRWHGGRASQQLVPGGGVVAIANRGLNGWGVPVRAGKPMRGHLWTWGRTDRLTVGLQDRDGARTYAAVDLALDGTVDGWRRLAFAFVPDATDAKAQFFVRASGAGSVWIDDAYLADEPANAFGRLGCREDIAAAFGKMGVTFLRWGGTMANAPGYRLRNMPGTGERTPYEGFWYRQASGGFGVREFVRLAAEMKVPCAFSISADEDVADAVAFAQELKAYRIPLHVQIGNEEGLPWFKQDTPDFYRAYVAKVRRLVPPMRAANPALSFVSAAYWRDDAPELMKIAFDGTDGLVDYWDVHVNTESVAAARASAQELKRALGRLRAWNPQTTMRLAVFEENAQHHRHERALAHAALLAGARELGGDLLTSCPVNALQPDLQNDNGWDQGMVFFTPDKVWLQSYGWAHQMAAANHRDRLVASTCADTNVVVSATRDCDGTSVVLHAVNAVGEPKPLAIAGLDGYRLVRATTLASDDPNLDNPARAPDRIVPTDLTAAFAADATLPPFSYTVLVYEKPAFR
;
A
#
# COMPACT_ATOMS: atom_id res chain seq x y z
N MET A 1 -13.35 56.36 11.49
CA MET A 1 -12.74 55.26 12.24
C MET A 1 -13.86 54.26 12.59
N ILE A 2 -14.01 53.22 11.76
CA ILE A 2 -14.92 52.11 12.06
C ILE A 2 -14.07 51.10 12.82
N GLY A 3 -14.30 50.99 14.13
CA GLY A 3 -13.61 49.99 14.96
C GLY A 3 -13.99 48.59 14.49
N LEU A 4 -13.03 47.82 14.04
CA LEU A 4 -13.16 46.37 13.96
C LEU A 4 -13.34 45.86 15.40
N ALA A 5 -14.58 45.62 15.79
CA ALA A 5 -14.87 44.79 16.97
C ALA A 5 -14.40 43.37 16.59
N GLY A 6 -13.23 42.97 17.07
CA GLY A 6 -12.80 41.56 17.00
C GLY A 6 -13.86 40.72 17.69
N ILE A 7 -14.53 39.85 16.97
CA ILE A 7 -15.40 38.83 17.53
C ILE A 7 -14.45 37.94 18.36
N LEU A 8 -14.45 38.10 19.68
CA LEU A 8 -13.83 37.16 20.61
C LEU A 8 -14.61 35.83 20.46
N LEU A 9 -14.06 34.89 19.72
CA LEU A 9 -14.59 33.53 19.69
C LEU A 9 -14.48 32.95 21.09
N ALA A 10 -15.60 32.47 21.63
CA ALA A 10 -15.60 31.81 22.93
C ALA A 10 -14.70 30.56 22.86
N ALA A 11 -13.82 30.41 23.87
CA ALA A 11 -12.92 29.24 23.89
C ALA A 11 -13.73 27.95 24.07
N VAL A 12 -13.41 26.94 23.29
CA VAL A 12 -14.03 25.61 23.29
C VAL A 12 -13.53 24.84 24.51
N PRO A 13 -14.42 24.45 25.47
CA PRO A 13 -14.03 23.64 26.60
C PRO A 13 -13.56 22.24 26.17
N VAL A 14 -12.36 21.87 26.62
CA VAL A 14 -11.79 20.54 26.49
C VAL A 14 -11.40 20.05 27.88
N THR A 15 -11.87 18.86 28.25
CA THR A 15 -11.52 18.26 29.54
C THR A 15 -10.74 16.97 29.30
N VAL A 16 -9.63 16.78 30.02
CA VAL A 16 -8.81 15.56 30.01
C VAL A 16 -8.75 15.02 31.44
N ASP A 17 -9.27 13.82 31.66
CA ASP A 17 -9.13 13.13 32.95
C ASP A 17 -7.99 12.12 32.87
N VAL A 18 -6.78 12.56 33.19
CA VAL A 18 -5.54 11.76 33.07
C VAL A 18 -5.57 10.51 33.95
N GLN A 19 -6.36 10.51 35.06
CA GLN A 19 -6.44 9.35 35.96
C GLN A 19 -7.43 8.29 35.47
N ASN A 20 -8.38 8.67 34.64
CA ASN A 20 -9.41 7.78 34.12
C ASN A 20 -8.95 7.11 32.81
N VAL A 21 -8.20 6.01 32.93
CA VAL A 21 -7.79 5.18 31.79
C VAL A 21 -9.00 4.38 31.30
N THR A 22 -9.36 4.55 30.03
CA THR A 22 -10.54 3.92 29.42
C THR A 22 -10.20 2.73 28.54
N ALA A 23 -8.99 2.68 27.96
CA ALA A 23 -8.53 1.58 27.14
C ALA A 23 -7.00 1.53 27.02
N ASP A 24 -6.48 0.37 26.60
CA ASP A 24 -5.11 0.21 26.14
C ASP A 24 -5.06 0.48 24.65
N VAL A 25 -4.14 1.32 24.18
CA VAL A 25 -3.99 1.62 22.75
C VAL A 25 -3.06 0.59 22.11
N PRO A 26 -3.51 -0.21 21.12
CA PRO A 26 -2.67 -1.22 20.51
C PRO A 26 -1.52 -0.56 19.72
N LYS A 27 -0.31 -1.10 19.88
CA LYS A 27 0.88 -0.63 19.14
C LYS A 27 0.75 -0.85 17.63
N THR A 28 -0.08 -1.79 17.21
CA THR A 28 -0.36 -2.14 15.82
C THR A 28 -1.38 -1.22 15.14
N LEU A 29 -1.89 -0.21 15.84
CA LEU A 29 -2.98 0.65 15.35
C LEU A 29 -2.65 1.37 14.04
N TYR A 30 -1.38 1.72 13.81
CA TYR A 30 -0.94 2.54 12.67
C TYR A 30 -0.53 1.66 11.49
N GLY A 31 -1.51 0.99 10.89
CA GLY A 31 -1.32 0.12 9.74
C GLY A 31 -1.37 0.88 8.41
N ILE A 32 -0.99 0.21 7.33
CA ILE A 32 -1.24 0.62 5.95
C ILE A 32 -1.62 -0.59 5.10
N GLY A 33 -2.48 -0.38 4.10
CA GLY A 33 -2.93 -1.42 3.18
C GLY A 33 -2.39 -1.23 1.77
N MET A 34 -1.98 -2.32 1.13
CA MET A 34 -1.45 -2.36 -0.22
C MET A 34 -2.30 -3.25 -1.12
N GLU A 35 -2.66 -2.71 -2.27
CA GLU A 35 -3.40 -3.36 -3.34
C GLU A 35 -2.90 -2.86 -4.69
N ASP A 36 -2.90 -3.69 -5.74
CA ASP A 36 -2.45 -3.28 -7.08
C ASP A 36 -3.58 -2.64 -7.89
N VAL A 37 -4.27 -1.65 -7.32
CA VAL A 37 -5.44 -1.04 -7.92
C VAL A 37 -5.11 0.00 -8.99
N ASN A 38 -4.03 0.76 -8.83
CA ASN A 38 -3.55 1.76 -9.80
C ASN A 38 -2.08 1.54 -10.17
N HIS A 39 -1.64 0.28 -10.32
CA HIS A 39 -0.24 -0.10 -10.46
C HIS A 39 0.63 0.30 -9.25
N GLU A 40 0.09 0.19 -8.07
CA GLU A 40 0.78 0.55 -6.83
C GLU A 40 1.88 -0.42 -6.47
N ILE A 41 1.70 -1.68 -6.83
CA ILE A 41 2.66 -2.75 -6.59
C ILE A 41 3.49 -2.97 -7.85
N TYR A 42 2.84 -3.34 -8.94
CA TYR A 42 3.48 -3.54 -10.23
C TYR A 42 3.66 -2.21 -10.96
N GLY A 43 4.81 -1.62 -10.81
CA GLY A 43 5.17 -0.27 -11.27
C GLY A 43 5.46 0.70 -10.11
N GLY A 44 5.10 0.32 -8.87
CA GLY A 44 5.29 1.07 -7.63
C GLY A 44 6.23 0.40 -6.64
N LEU A 45 5.70 -0.44 -5.75
CA LEU A 45 6.47 -1.09 -4.68
C LEU A 45 7.56 -2.03 -5.20
N ASP A 46 7.29 -2.74 -6.29
CA ASP A 46 8.27 -3.58 -6.97
C ASP A 46 9.40 -2.71 -7.56
N ALA A 47 10.65 -3.11 -7.33
CA ALA A 47 11.83 -2.42 -7.82
C ALA A 47 12.01 -2.52 -9.35
N GLN A 48 11.22 -3.34 -10.05
CA GLN A 48 11.22 -3.49 -11.49
C GLN A 48 10.98 -2.14 -12.20
N ARG A 49 11.91 -1.75 -13.08
CA ARG A 49 11.84 -0.50 -13.83
C ARG A 49 11.14 -0.63 -15.17
N LEU A 50 11.03 -1.85 -15.70
CA LEU A 50 10.31 -2.14 -16.95
C LEU A 50 8.83 -2.38 -16.64
N PHE A 51 7.98 -2.05 -17.59
CA PHE A 51 6.55 -2.31 -17.50
C PHE A 51 6.09 -3.14 -18.71
N GLY A 52 5.36 -4.23 -18.47
CA GLY A 52 5.03 -5.23 -19.50
C GLY A 52 6.24 -6.08 -19.89
N GLU A 53 7.05 -6.46 -18.92
CA GLU A 53 8.31 -7.19 -19.04
C GLU A 53 8.14 -8.65 -19.50
N SER A 54 6.96 -9.22 -19.29
CA SER A 54 6.60 -10.59 -19.69
C SER A 54 5.91 -10.66 -21.05
N PHE A 55 5.77 -9.53 -21.75
CA PHE A 55 5.18 -9.45 -23.10
C PHE A 55 3.76 -10.00 -23.22
N GLU A 56 2.99 -10.06 -22.14
CA GLU A 56 1.62 -10.59 -22.13
C GLU A 56 0.61 -9.67 -22.82
N GLU A 57 0.91 -8.39 -22.96
CA GLU A 57 0.08 -7.42 -23.64
C GLU A 57 0.18 -7.57 -25.15
N PRO A 58 -0.95 -7.84 -25.84
CA PRO A 58 -0.95 -7.98 -27.29
C PRO A 58 -0.53 -6.67 -27.98
N THR A 59 -0.08 -6.77 -29.20
CA THR A 59 0.28 -5.59 -30.02
C THR A 59 -0.87 -4.60 -30.12
N ARG A 60 -0.56 -3.33 -30.34
CA ARG A 60 -1.56 -2.25 -30.45
C ARG A 60 -2.56 -2.44 -31.58
N GLY A 61 -2.14 -3.13 -32.65
CA GLY A 61 -2.99 -3.38 -33.82
C GLY A 61 -3.74 -4.73 -33.79
N GLY A 62 -3.59 -5.53 -32.74
CA GLY A 62 -4.21 -6.85 -32.64
C GLY A 62 -3.65 -7.90 -33.63
N THR A 63 -2.58 -7.58 -34.36
CA THR A 63 -1.84 -8.50 -35.25
C THR A 63 -0.59 -9.01 -34.54
N ALA A 64 0.00 -10.10 -35.02
CA ALA A 64 1.26 -10.59 -34.48
C ALA A 64 2.46 -9.67 -34.84
N ALA A 65 2.34 -8.86 -35.88
CA ALA A 65 3.41 -7.95 -36.32
C ALA A 65 3.55 -6.74 -35.36
N GLY A 66 4.77 -6.50 -34.92
CA GLY A 66 5.13 -5.40 -34.03
C GLY A 66 5.44 -5.84 -32.59
N PRO A 67 5.84 -4.89 -31.74
CA PRO A 67 6.15 -5.17 -30.35
C PRO A 67 4.88 -5.32 -29.50
N SER A 68 5.00 -6.01 -28.36
CA SER A 68 4.01 -5.99 -27.29
C SER A 68 3.64 -4.55 -26.92
N ARG A 69 2.40 -4.32 -26.47
CA ARG A 69 1.78 -2.98 -26.32
C ARG A 69 2.58 -1.99 -25.46
N THR A 70 3.27 -2.48 -24.45
CA THR A 70 4.07 -1.67 -23.51
C THR A 70 5.47 -1.35 -24.05
N TRP A 71 5.87 -2.06 -25.11
CA TRP A 71 7.11 -1.84 -25.84
C TRP A 71 6.82 -1.10 -27.16
N PHE A 72 7.85 -0.57 -27.77
CA PHE A 72 7.73 0.08 -29.07
C PHE A 72 8.95 -0.21 -29.95
N LEU A 73 8.75 -0.14 -31.24
CA LEU A 73 9.82 -0.31 -32.20
C LEU A 73 10.75 0.92 -32.14
N ALA A 74 11.99 0.72 -31.74
CA ALA A 74 13.00 1.77 -31.64
C ALA A 74 13.82 1.91 -32.91
N GLU A 75 14.11 0.77 -33.61
CA GLU A 75 14.91 0.74 -34.81
C GLU A 75 14.53 -0.45 -35.68
N ALA A 76 14.52 -0.29 -37.01
CA ALA A 76 14.41 -1.38 -37.95
C ALA A 76 15.11 -0.99 -39.27
N GLU A 77 16.11 -1.76 -39.64
CA GLU A 77 16.91 -1.58 -40.88
C GLU A 77 16.97 -2.88 -41.69
N ALA A 78 17.12 -2.75 -43.02
CA ALA A 78 17.39 -3.86 -43.94
C ALA A 78 16.49 -5.07 -43.76
N GLY A 79 15.19 -4.89 -43.53
CA GLY A 79 14.22 -5.99 -43.36
C GLY A 79 14.08 -6.47 -41.92
N GLY A 80 14.67 -5.78 -40.96
CA GLY A 80 14.46 -6.01 -39.53
C GLY A 80 12.99 -5.90 -39.14
N CYS A 81 12.48 -6.85 -38.39
CA CYS A 81 11.10 -6.91 -37.94
C CYS A 81 10.97 -7.58 -36.56
N THR A 82 9.82 -7.41 -35.94
CA THR A 82 9.52 -8.03 -34.65
C THR A 82 8.10 -8.55 -34.64
N TYR A 83 7.89 -9.62 -33.87
CA TYR A 83 6.59 -10.29 -33.80
C TYR A 83 6.27 -10.67 -32.36
N TRP A 84 5.05 -10.33 -31.93
CA TRP A 84 4.46 -10.85 -30.71
C TRP A 84 4.04 -12.32 -30.93
N GLN A 85 4.48 -13.22 -30.04
CA GLN A 85 4.33 -14.67 -30.21
C GLN A 85 3.55 -15.30 -29.08
N THR A 86 2.62 -16.18 -29.40
CA THR A 86 1.84 -16.98 -28.46
C THR A 86 2.10 -18.50 -28.58
N ASN A 87 3.08 -18.89 -29.37
CA ASN A 87 3.47 -20.30 -29.58
C ASN A 87 4.82 -20.65 -28.95
N ARG A 88 5.48 -19.69 -28.33
CA ARG A 88 6.76 -19.87 -27.64
C ARG A 88 6.88 -18.76 -26.55
N TRP A 89 7.02 -19.17 -25.31
CA TRP A 89 7.20 -18.27 -24.16
C TRP A 89 8.02 -18.97 -23.07
N HIS A 90 8.65 -18.22 -22.20
CA HIS A 90 9.30 -18.70 -20.97
C HIS A 90 8.28 -18.73 -19.84
N GLY A 91 7.71 -17.57 -19.51
CA GLY A 91 6.64 -17.39 -18.53
C GLY A 91 5.34 -16.91 -19.17
N GLY A 92 4.19 -17.23 -18.59
CA GLY A 92 2.91 -16.76 -19.10
C GLY A 92 2.43 -17.42 -20.39
N ARG A 93 2.09 -16.62 -21.41
CA ARG A 93 1.45 -17.07 -22.66
C ARG A 93 2.03 -16.44 -23.93
N ALA A 94 2.95 -15.50 -23.80
CA ALA A 94 3.49 -14.75 -24.92
C ALA A 94 4.96 -14.40 -24.72
N SER A 95 5.64 -14.05 -25.82
CA SER A 95 7.00 -13.53 -25.86
C SER A 95 7.18 -12.60 -27.05
N GLN A 96 8.35 -11.97 -27.18
CA GLN A 96 8.68 -11.10 -28.29
C GLN A 96 9.79 -11.71 -29.17
N GLN A 97 9.52 -11.91 -30.44
CA GLN A 97 10.53 -12.33 -31.43
C GLN A 97 11.15 -11.12 -32.12
N LEU A 98 12.46 -11.08 -32.20
CA LEU A 98 13.24 -10.12 -32.98
C LEU A 98 13.92 -10.83 -34.16
N VAL A 99 13.72 -10.33 -35.39
CA VAL A 99 14.27 -10.86 -36.64
C VAL A 99 15.03 -9.74 -37.35
N PRO A 100 16.36 -9.65 -37.22
CA PRO A 100 17.14 -8.54 -37.79
C PRO A 100 17.23 -8.55 -39.31
N GLY A 101 17.01 -9.71 -39.97
CA GLY A 101 16.94 -9.80 -41.44
C GLY A 101 18.23 -9.45 -42.17
N GLY A 102 19.38 -9.60 -41.55
CA GLY A 102 20.69 -9.15 -42.05
C GLY A 102 21.05 -7.70 -41.71
N GLY A 103 20.10 -6.94 -41.11
CA GLY A 103 20.30 -5.60 -40.62
C GLY A 103 20.15 -5.51 -39.10
N VAL A 104 19.30 -4.62 -38.65
CA VAL A 104 19.04 -4.34 -37.20
C VAL A 104 17.54 -4.30 -36.93
N VAL A 105 17.13 -4.78 -35.76
CA VAL A 105 15.85 -4.50 -35.15
C VAL A 105 16.04 -4.23 -33.67
N ALA A 106 15.42 -3.17 -33.15
CA ALA A 106 15.45 -2.86 -31.73
C ALA A 106 14.05 -2.49 -31.21
N ILE A 107 13.75 -2.92 -30.01
CA ILE A 107 12.58 -2.49 -29.25
C ILE A 107 13.03 -1.80 -27.98
N ALA A 108 12.20 -0.90 -27.46
CA ALA A 108 12.48 -0.18 -26.23
C ALA A 108 11.28 -0.15 -25.28
N ASN A 109 11.59 0.02 -23.99
CA ASN A 109 10.63 0.14 -22.89
C ASN A 109 10.89 1.42 -22.10
N ARG A 110 9.83 2.14 -21.78
CA ARG A 110 9.86 3.43 -21.05
C ARG A 110 9.23 3.34 -19.66
N GLY A 111 9.15 2.13 -19.10
CA GLY A 111 8.52 1.91 -17.79
C GLY A 111 7.02 2.17 -17.76
N LEU A 112 6.46 2.25 -16.57
CA LEU A 112 5.05 2.52 -16.33
C LEU A 112 4.63 3.82 -17.02
N ASN A 113 3.50 3.79 -17.72
CA ASN A 113 2.91 4.93 -18.46
C ASN A 113 3.87 5.61 -19.47
N GLY A 114 4.99 5.00 -19.78
CA GLY A 114 6.02 5.61 -20.61
C GLY A 114 6.68 6.84 -19.96
N TRP A 115 6.66 6.94 -18.64
CA TRP A 115 7.25 8.06 -17.89
C TRP A 115 8.77 8.08 -17.96
N GLY A 116 9.40 6.96 -18.24
CA GLY A 116 10.84 6.79 -18.37
C GLY A 116 11.38 5.79 -17.36
N VAL A 117 12.56 5.26 -17.67
CA VAL A 117 13.41 4.47 -16.78
C VAL A 117 14.47 5.45 -16.22
N PRO A 118 14.36 5.88 -14.96
CA PRO A 118 15.31 6.86 -14.41
C PRO A 118 16.69 6.23 -14.28
N VAL A 119 17.69 6.94 -14.78
CA VAL A 119 19.10 6.60 -14.65
C VAL A 119 19.88 7.70 -13.95
N ARG A 120 20.92 7.35 -13.24
CA ARG A 120 21.80 8.29 -12.54
C ARG A 120 23.26 7.99 -12.88
N ALA A 121 24.03 9.00 -13.27
CA ALA A 121 25.44 8.85 -13.58
C ALA A 121 26.20 8.14 -12.46
N GLY A 122 26.95 7.10 -12.81
CA GLY A 122 27.75 6.32 -11.88
C GLY A 122 26.99 5.42 -10.92
N LYS A 123 25.65 5.32 -11.00
CA LYS A 123 24.85 4.41 -10.17
C LYS A 123 24.59 3.12 -10.95
N PRO A 124 25.04 1.96 -10.44
CA PRO A 124 24.86 0.70 -11.15
C PRO A 124 23.40 0.27 -11.16
N MET A 125 23.02 -0.36 -12.25
CA MET A 125 21.75 -1.08 -12.44
C MET A 125 22.05 -2.51 -12.89
N ARG A 126 21.18 -3.43 -12.53
CA ARG A 126 21.28 -4.84 -12.92
C ARG A 126 19.98 -5.33 -13.53
N GLY A 127 20.11 -6.32 -14.39
CA GLY A 127 18.95 -6.92 -15.02
C GLY A 127 19.23 -8.28 -15.60
N HIS A 128 18.20 -8.84 -16.18
CA HIS A 128 18.28 -10.05 -17.00
C HIS A 128 17.14 -10.07 -18.01
N LEU A 129 17.28 -10.93 -18.98
CA LEU A 129 16.16 -11.34 -19.82
C LEU A 129 16.32 -12.82 -20.20
N TRP A 130 15.22 -13.47 -20.45
CA TRP A 130 15.21 -14.82 -20.98
C TRP A 130 15.23 -14.77 -22.52
N THR A 131 16.02 -15.65 -23.13
CA THR A 131 16.23 -15.69 -24.57
C THR A 131 16.12 -17.11 -25.10
N TRP A 132 15.61 -17.25 -26.34
CA TRP A 132 15.61 -18.47 -27.12
C TRP A 132 16.02 -18.14 -28.57
N GLY A 133 16.82 -18.97 -29.20
CA GLY A 133 17.31 -18.73 -30.56
C GLY A 133 18.62 -17.96 -30.59
N ARG A 134 19.00 -17.46 -31.77
CA ARG A 134 20.30 -16.84 -32.01
C ARG A 134 20.23 -15.76 -33.08
N THR A 135 20.95 -14.67 -32.83
CA THR A 135 21.34 -13.65 -33.82
C THR A 135 22.85 -13.47 -33.77
N ASP A 136 23.44 -12.78 -34.75
CA ASP A 136 24.89 -12.54 -34.72
C ASP A 136 25.27 -11.68 -33.49
N ARG A 137 24.41 -10.73 -33.08
CA ARG A 137 24.63 -9.90 -31.90
C ARG A 137 23.31 -9.54 -31.23
N LEU A 138 23.26 -9.66 -29.92
CA LEU A 138 22.18 -9.19 -29.07
C LEU A 138 22.74 -8.17 -28.06
N THR A 139 22.29 -6.92 -28.12
CA THR A 139 22.72 -5.83 -27.25
C THR A 139 21.54 -5.37 -26.41
N VAL A 140 21.77 -5.13 -25.12
CA VAL A 140 20.82 -4.43 -24.24
C VAL A 140 21.46 -3.16 -23.73
N GLY A 141 20.66 -2.13 -23.47
CA GLY A 141 21.23 -0.86 -23.00
C GLY A 141 20.19 0.15 -22.53
N LEU A 142 20.72 1.26 -22.09
CA LEU A 142 20.01 2.45 -21.65
C LEU A 142 20.38 3.60 -22.57
N GLN A 143 19.39 4.35 -23.01
CA GLN A 143 19.58 5.49 -23.92
C GLN A 143 18.58 6.59 -23.60
N ASP A 144 18.82 7.78 -24.15
CA ASP A 144 17.83 8.86 -24.06
C ASP A 144 16.53 8.47 -24.76
N ARG A 145 15.49 9.27 -24.52
CA ARG A 145 14.13 8.97 -25.01
C ARG A 145 14.04 8.86 -26.52
N ASP A 146 14.89 9.58 -27.25
CA ASP A 146 14.88 9.65 -28.72
C ASP A 146 15.88 8.67 -29.37
N GLY A 147 16.67 7.96 -28.56
CA GLY A 147 17.67 7.00 -29.04
C GLY A 147 18.94 7.63 -29.60
N ALA A 148 19.12 8.97 -29.43
CA ALA A 148 20.26 9.69 -29.96
C ALA A 148 21.55 9.50 -29.16
N ARG A 149 21.42 9.24 -27.84
CA ARG A 149 22.55 8.99 -26.94
C ARG A 149 22.35 7.73 -26.11
N THR A 150 23.32 6.84 -26.18
CA THR A 150 23.42 5.66 -25.30
C THR A 150 24.17 6.03 -24.02
N TYR A 151 23.60 5.71 -22.86
CA TYR A 151 24.20 5.95 -21.54
C TYR A 151 24.97 4.76 -21.02
N ALA A 152 24.58 3.54 -21.41
CA ALA A 152 25.26 2.29 -21.16
C ALA A 152 24.72 1.20 -22.09
N ALA A 153 25.56 0.28 -22.51
CA ALA A 153 25.14 -0.89 -23.28
C ALA A 153 26.08 -2.06 -23.04
N VAL A 154 25.54 -3.28 -23.20
CA VAL A 154 26.30 -4.52 -23.11
C VAL A 154 25.79 -5.53 -24.14
N ASP A 155 26.74 -6.25 -24.77
CA ASP A 155 26.42 -7.37 -25.64
C ASP A 155 26.22 -8.64 -24.81
N LEU A 156 25.14 -9.33 -25.06
CA LEU A 156 24.81 -10.59 -24.42
C LEU A 156 25.38 -11.76 -25.22
N ALA A 157 26.12 -12.63 -24.55
CA ALA A 157 26.69 -13.82 -25.17
C ALA A 157 25.58 -14.85 -25.50
N LEU A 158 25.35 -15.08 -26.77
CA LEU A 158 24.45 -16.12 -27.29
C LEU A 158 25.26 -17.36 -27.65
N ASP A 159 25.74 -18.11 -26.64
CA ASP A 159 26.62 -19.27 -26.86
C ASP A 159 25.89 -20.44 -27.52
N GLY A 160 26.36 -20.84 -28.70
CA GLY A 160 25.95 -22.06 -29.37
C GLY A 160 24.54 -22.07 -29.97
N THR A 161 24.12 -23.24 -30.45
CA THR A 161 22.73 -23.51 -30.87
C THR A 161 21.86 -23.62 -29.63
N VAL A 162 20.85 -22.80 -29.53
CA VAL A 162 20.03 -22.72 -28.29
C VAL A 162 18.69 -23.40 -28.54
N ASP A 163 18.59 -24.65 -28.11
CA ASP A 163 17.31 -25.35 -27.98
C ASP A 163 16.80 -25.21 -26.57
N GLY A 164 16.15 -24.06 -26.24
CA GLY A 164 15.56 -23.80 -24.94
C GLY A 164 15.79 -22.37 -24.47
N TRP A 165 15.02 -21.99 -23.45
CA TRP A 165 15.12 -20.70 -22.80
C TRP A 165 16.37 -20.61 -21.94
N ARG A 166 17.06 -19.48 -22.00
CA ARG A 166 18.24 -19.15 -21.17
C ARG A 166 18.09 -17.78 -20.56
N ARG A 167 18.40 -17.68 -19.28
CA ARG A 167 18.48 -16.42 -18.57
C ARG A 167 19.85 -15.79 -18.77
N LEU A 168 19.88 -14.61 -19.38
CA LEU A 168 21.09 -13.81 -19.60
C LEU A 168 21.07 -12.60 -18.66
N ALA A 169 22.01 -12.55 -17.73
CA ALA A 169 22.16 -11.45 -16.80
C ALA A 169 23.06 -10.36 -17.37
N PHE A 170 22.80 -9.10 -16.98
CA PHE A 170 23.60 -7.93 -17.35
C PHE A 170 23.66 -6.91 -16.24
N ALA A 171 24.62 -6.00 -16.31
CA ALA A 171 24.74 -4.86 -15.43
C ALA A 171 25.17 -3.63 -16.23
N PHE A 172 24.72 -2.47 -15.78
CA PHE A 172 25.03 -1.16 -16.36
C PHE A 172 25.59 -0.21 -15.32
N VAL A 173 26.48 0.68 -15.76
CA VAL A 173 26.84 1.90 -15.02
C VAL A 173 26.61 3.06 -15.98
N PRO A 174 25.46 3.75 -15.92
CA PRO A 174 25.15 4.86 -16.82
C PRO A 174 26.17 6.01 -16.67
N ASP A 175 26.54 6.64 -17.79
CA ASP A 175 27.46 7.78 -17.81
C ASP A 175 26.76 9.14 -17.62
N ALA A 176 25.43 9.16 -17.60
CA ALA A 176 24.61 10.34 -17.46
C ALA A 176 23.43 10.14 -16.52
N THR A 177 22.85 11.24 -16.06
CA THR A 177 21.60 11.28 -15.30
C THR A 177 20.46 11.71 -16.21
N ASP A 178 19.41 10.88 -16.29
CA ASP A 178 18.20 11.17 -17.05
C ASP A 178 17.00 10.46 -16.38
N ALA A 179 15.98 11.23 -16.00
CA ALA A 179 14.76 10.69 -15.41
C ALA A 179 13.83 10.03 -16.45
N LYS A 180 14.06 10.27 -17.74
CA LYS A 180 13.19 9.85 -18.85
C LYS A 180 13.87 8.91 -19.85
N ALA A 181 14.96 8.26 -19.46
CA ALA A 181 15.65 7.30 -20.30
C ALA A 181 14.74 6.11 -20.69
N GLN A 182 15.18 5.31 -21.62
CA GLN A 182 14.54 4.07 -22.03
C GLN A 182 15.54 2.93 -22.03
N PHE A 183 15.03 1.73 -21.70
CA PHE A 183 15.75 0.49 -21.88
C PHE A 183 15.50 -0.03 -23.30
N PHE A 184 16.53 -0.53 -23.98
CA PHE A 184 16.39 -1.14 -25.30
C PHE A 184 16.96 -2.56 -25.37
N VAL A 185 16.40 -3.35 -26.28
CA VAL A 185 16.94 -4.64 -26.72
C VAL A 185 17.10 -4.58 -28.23
N ARG A 186 18.32 -4.78 -28.71
CA ARG A 186 18.71 -4.69 -30.14
C ARG A 186 19.29 -6.00 -30.60
N ALA A 187 18.72 -6.57 -31.67
CA ALA A 187 19.25 -7.72 -32.36
C ALA A 187 19.83 -7.27 -33.73
N SER A 188 20.96 -7.83 -34.16
CA SER A 188 21.56 -7.50 -35.43
C SER A 188 22.13 -8.73 -36.13
N GLY A 189 22.26 -8.65 -37.48
CA GLY A 189 22.81 -9.69 -38.35
C GLY A 189 21.80 -10.77 -38.74
N ALA A 190 22.24 -12.01 -38.81
CA ALA A 190 21.42 -13.14 -39.24
C ALA A 190 20.71 -13.84 -38.07
N GLY A 191 19.65 -14.61 -38.40
CA GLY A 191 18.90 -15.40 -37.43
C GLY A 191 17.72 -14.71 -36.80
N SER A 192 17.26 -15.23 -35.67
CA SER A 192 16.18 -14.64 -34.85
C SER A 192 16.30 -15.05 -33.40
N VAL A 193 15.86 -14.18 -32.49
CA VAL A 193 15.84 -14.41 -31.06
C VAL A 193 14.46 -14.09 -30.51
N TRP A 194 13.96 -14.94 -29.62
CA TRP A 194 12.80 -14.66 -28.75
C TRP A 194 13.31 -14.16 -27.41
N ILE A 195 12.63 -13.18 -26.87
CA ILE A 195 12.92 -12.61 -25.56
C ILE A 195 11.66 -12.64 -24.70
N ASP A 196 11.84 -12.86 -23.41
CA ASP A 196 10.77 -12.93 -22.42
C ASP A 196 11.30 -12.56 -21.03
N ASP A 197 10.39 -12.29 -20.08
CA ASP A 197 10.66 -12.02 -18.68
C ASP A 197 11.88 -11.10 -18.45
N ALA A 198 11.83 -9.92 -19.05
CA ALA A 198 12.88 -8.92 -18.91
C ALA A 198 12.80 -8.27 -17.51
N TYR A 199 13.94 -8.11 -16.86
CA TYR A 199 14.04 -7.45 -15.57
C TYR A 199 15.13 -6.37 -15.59
N LEU A 200 14.85 -5.23 -14.98
CA LEU A 200 15.81 -4.16 -14.76
C LEU A 200 15.50 -3.44 -13.44
N ALA A 201 16.48 -3.32 -12.58
CA ALA A 201 16.36 -2.58 -11.32
C ALA A 201 17.69 -1.88 -10.97
N ASP A 202 17.62 -0.91 -10.05
CA ASP A 202 18.81 -0.35 -9.44
C ASP A 202 19.58 -1.43 -8.67
N GLU A 203 20.91 -1.33 -8.60
CA GLU A 203 21.69 -2.22 -7.73
C GLU A 203 21.29 -1.96 -6.27
N PRO A 204 20.89 -3.00 -5.51
CA PRO A 204 20.41 -2.83 -4.16
C PRO A 204 21.45 -2.20 -3.21
N ALA A 205 21.07 -1.12 -2.55
CA ALA A 205 21.90 -0.49 -1.52
C ALA A 205 21.63 -1.06 -0.12
N ASN A 206 20.44 -1.65 0.11
CA ASN A 206 20.03 -2.16 1.42
C ASN A 206 19.24 -3.48 1.32
N ALA A 207 18.69 -3.95 2.44
CA ALA A 207 17.93 -5.19 2.51
C ALA A 207 16.63 -5.12 1.68
N PHE A 208 15.94 -3.98 1.66
CA PHE A 208 14.69 -3.81 0.91
C PHE A 208 14.91 -3.97 -0.60
N GLY A 209 15.96 -3.35 -1.15
CA GLY A 209 16.32 -3.53 -2.56
C GLY A 209 16.69 -4.98 -2.89
N ARG A 210 17.34 -5.71 -1.97
CA ARG A 210 17.63 -7.15 -2.14
C ARG A 210 16.36 -8.01 -2.16
N LEU A 211 15.28 -7.55 -1.52
CA LEU A 211 13.96 -8.19 -1.57
C LEU A 211 13.17 -7.88 -2.86
N GLY A 212 13.70 -7.04 -3.74
CA GLY A 212 12.99 -6.57 -4.92
C GLY A 212 12.00 -5.42 -4.65
N CYS A 213 12.15 -4.73 -3.51
CA CYS A 213 11.31 -3.58 -3.15
C CYS A 213 12.03 -2.26 -3.48
N ARG A 214 11.30 -1.26 -3.94
CA ARG A 214 11.80 0.12 -4.06
C ARG A 214 12.23 0.65 -2.69
N GLU A 215 13.51 0.97 -2.56
CA GLU A 215 14.10 1.40 -1.28
C GLU A 215 13.57 2.74 -0.78
N ASP A 216 13.25 3.65 -1.70
CA ASP A 216 12.67 4.97 -1.40
C ASP A 216 11.23 4.85 -0.86
N ILE A 217 10.45 3.89 -1.36
CA ILE A 217 9.11 3.58 -0.84
C ILE A 217 9.20 2.94 0.55
N ALA A 218 10.08 1.95 0.73
CA ALA A 218 10.30 1.35 2.05
C ALA A 218 10.76 2.39 3.09
N ALA A 219 11.61 3.35 2.69
CA ALA A 219 12.02 4.47 3.53
C ALA A 219 10.84 5.40 3.89
N ALA A 220 9.91 5.65 2.96
CA ALA A 220 8.70 6.43 3.22
C ALA A 220 7.80 5.75 4.26
N PHE A 221 7.61 4.43 4.19
CA PHE A 221 6.88 3.67 5.20
C PHE A 221 7.53 3.76 6.59
N GLY A 222 8.86 3.63 6.65
CA GLY A 222 9.61 3.83 7.89
C GLY A 222 9.44 5.24 8.46
N LYS A 223 9.50 6.28 7.60
CA LYS A 223 9.27 7.68 7.98
C LYS A 223 7.87 7.92 8.55
N MET A 224 6.85 7.25 8.00
CA MET A 224 5.49 7.34 8.51
C MET A 224 5.29 6.64 9.87
N GLY A 225 6.24 5.83 10.33
CA GLY A 225 6.10 5.09 11.57
C GLY A 225 5.06 3.96 11.47
N VAL A 226 4.99 3.31 10.33
CA VAL A 226 4.07 2.18 10.09
C VAL A 226 4.34 1.05 11.08
N THR A 227 3.29 0.55 11.72
CA THR A 227 3.38 -0.50 12.75
C THR A 227 2.67 -1.80 12.36
N PHE A 228 2.01 -1.82 11.23
CA PHE A 228 1.31 -2.97 10.68
C PHE A 228 1.20 -2.86 9.16
N LEU A 229 1.35 -3.96 8.44
CA LEU A 229 1.18 -4.00 6.99
C LEU A 229 0.03 -4.92 6.59
N ARG A 230 -0.81 -4.50 5.66
CA ARG A 230 -1.84 -5.34 5.04
C ARG A 230 -1.59 -5.47 3.54
N TRP A 231 -1.72 -6.71 3.04
CA TRP A 231 -1.68 -7.05 1.63
C TRP A 231 -2.99 -7.72 1.23
N GLY A 232 -3.65 -7.21 0.23
CA GLY A 232 -4.93 -7.79 -0.20
C GLY A 232 -5.74 -6.78 -0.99
N GLY A 233 -7.05 -6.81 -0.78
CA GLY A 233 -8.01 -6.05 -1.54
C GLY A 233 -8.68 -6.90 -2.61
N THR A 234 -9.43 -6.26 -3.48
CA THR A 234 -10.22 -6.93 -4.53
C THR A 234 -9.36 -7.74 -5.50
N MET A 235 -8.04 -7.44 -5.60
CA MET A 235 -7.11 -8.27 -6.38
C MET A 235 -7.11 -9.75 -5.92
N ALA A 236 -7.40 -10.03 -4.63
CA ALA A 236 -7.44 -11.39 -4.10
C ALA A 236 -8.62 -12.22 -4.64
N ASN A 237 -9.62 -11.57 -5.24
CA ASN A 237 -10.80 -12.22 -5.80
C ASN A 237 -10.59 -12.68 -7.26
N ALA A 238 -9.43 -12.32 -7.88
CA ALA A 238 -9.11 -12.79 -9.23
C ALA A 238 -8.89 -14.31 -9.24
N PRO A 239 -9.43 -15.04 -10.24
CA PRO A 239 -9.23 -16.50 -10.34
C PRO A 239 -7.76 -16.93 -10.39
N GLY A 240 -6.90 -16.08 -10.96
CA GLY A 240 -5.45 -16.30 -11.06
C GLY A 240 -4.65 -15.92 -9.81
N TYR A 241 -5.27 -15.24 -8.83
CA TYR A 241 -4.63 -14.92 -7.56
C TYR A 241 -4.51 -16.19 -6.70
N ARG A 242 -3.43 -16.93 -6.93
CA ARG A 242 -3.14 -18.21 -6.27
C ARG A 242 -1.71 -18.23 -5.75
N LEU A 243 -1.51 -18.85 -4.62
CA LEU A 243 -0.19 -18.97 -3.98
C LEU A 243 0.87 -19.59 -4.89
N ARG A 244 0.47 -20.55 -5.74
CA ARG A 244 1.36 -21.17 -6.74
C ARG A 244 1.81 -20.23 -7.85
N ASN A 245 1.06 -19.17 -8.14
CA ASN A 245 1.41 -18.15 -9.13
C ASN A 245 2.33 -17.06 -8.55
N MET A 246 2.59 -17.08 -7.25
CA MET A 246 3.43 -16.13 -6.51
C MET A 246 4.56 -16.88 -5.79
N PRO A 247 5.52 -17.48 -6.52
CA PRO A 247 6.50 -18.41 -5.93
C PRO A 247 7.54 -17.75 -5.00
N GLY A 248 7.66 -16.43 -5.03
CA GLY A 248 8.63 -15.72 -4.19
C GLY A 248 10.09 -15.83 -4.64
N THR A 249 10.32 -16.21 -5.88
CA THR A 249 11.65 -16.38 -6.48
C THR A 249 12.10 -15.16 -7.26
N GLY A 250 11.24 -14.15 -7.41
CA GLY A 250 11.44 -13.00 -8.31
C GLY A 250 11.20 -13.33 -9.78
N GLU A 251 10.92 -14.58 -10.12
CA GLU A 251 10.40 -14.99 -11.42
C GLU A 251 8.89 -14.83 -11.45
N ARG A 252 8.37 -14.37 -12.59
CA ARG A 252 6.98 -13.96 -12.72
C ARG A 252 6.16 -15.05 -13.36
N THR A 253 4.99 -15.28 -12.80
CA THR A 253 3.96 -16.10 -13.42
C THR A 253 2.75 -15.21 -13.69
N PRO A 254 2.66 -14.58 -14.88
CA PRO A 254 1.55 -13.70 -15.23
C PRO A 254 0.21 -14.44 -15.13
N TYR A 255 -0.78 -13.77 -14.61
CA TYR A 255 -2.15 -14.28 -14.50
C TYR A 255 -3.17 -13.19 -14.84
N GLU A 256 -4.41 -13.58 -15.09
CA GLU A 256 -5.50 -12.63 -15.28
C GLU A 256 -5.92 -12.05 -13.92
N GLY A 257 -5.58 -10.78 -13.71
CA GLY A 257 -5.86 -10.05 -12.48
C GLY A 257 -7.27 -9.45 -12.46
N PHE A 258 -7.67 -8.91 -11.32
CA PHE A 258 -8.96 -8.21 -11.17
C PHE A 258 -8.91 -6.80 -11.80
N TRP A 259 -7.96 -5.99 -11.36
CA TRP A 259 -7.84 -4.60 -11.82
C TRP A 259 -7.20 -4.49 -13.20
N TYR A 260 -6.25 -5.36 -13.49
CA TYR A 260 -5.52 -5.40 -14.75
C TYR A 260 -5.54 -6.81 -15.31
N ARG A 261 -5.81 -6.91 -16.61
CA ARG A 261 -5.90 -8.20 -17.28
C ARG A 261 -4.57 -8.99 -17.21
N GLN A 262 -3.45 -8.27 -17.30
CA GLN A 262 -2.12 -8.85 -17.15
C GLN A 262 -1.56 -8.42 -15.79
N ALA A 263 -1.83 -9.20 -14.76
CA ALA A 263 -1.23 -9.03 -13.45
C ALA A 263 0.07 -9.84 -13.36
N SER A 264 1.01 -9.30 -12.62
CA SER A 264 2.30 -9.94 -12.38
C SER A 264 2.35 -10.56 -10.98
N GLY A 265 2.90 -11.77 -10.89
CA GLY A 265 3.19 -12.43 -9.62
C GLY A 265 4.58 -12.08 -9.05
N GLY A 266 5.35 -11.19 -9.69
CA GLY A 266 6.75 -10.91 -9.35
C GLY A 266 6.99 -10.36 -7.95
N PHE A 267 6.14 -9.43 -7.50
CA PHE A 267 6.06 -9.01 -6.11
C PHE A 267 4.69 -9.46 -5.59
N GLY A 268 4.68 -10.57 -4.89
CA GLY A 268 3.47 -11.19 -4.38
C GLY A 268 3.47 -11.28 -2.84
N VAL A 269 2.59 -12.13 -2.33
CA VAL A 269 2.42 -12.31 -0.88
C VAL A 269 3.71 -12.76 -0.16
N ARG A 270 4.57 -13.52 -0.83
CA ARG A 270 5.84 -13.99 -0.22
C ARG A 270 6.85 -12.85 -0.07
N GLU A 271 6.99 -12.01 -1.08
CA GLU A 271 7.82 -10.80 -1.04
C GLU A 271 7.29 -9.83 0.01
N PHE A 272 5.96 -9.68 0.10
CA PHE A 272 5.30 -8.85 1.10
C PHE A 272 5.59 -9.32 2.53
N VAL A 273 5.50 -10.62 2.83
CA VAL A 273 5.83 -11.15 4.16
C VAL A 273 7.30 -10.92 4.50
N ARG A 274 8.20 -11.04 3.52
CA ARG A 274 9.62 -10.70 3.70
C ARG A 274 9.82 -9.21 4.00
N LEU A 275 9.10 -8.33 3.29
CA LEU A 275 9.12 -6.88 3.55
C LEU A 275 8.66 -6.58 4.98
N ALA A 276 7.54 -7.15 5.44
CA ALA A 276 7.04 -6.97 6.80
C ALA A 276 8.05 -7.47 7.85
N ALA A 277 8.68 -8.61 7.59
CA ALA A 277 9.71 -9.18 8.47
C ALA A 277 10.96 -8.30 8.54
N GLU A 278 11.41 -7.71 7.42
CA GLU A 278 12.53 -6.77 7.39
C GLU A 278 12.20 -5.47 8.13
N MET A 279 10.97 -4.97 7.99
CA MET A 279 10.47 -3.83 8.76
C MET A 279 10.22 -4.16 10.24
N LYS A 280 10.20 -5.45 10.61
CA LYS A 280 9.91 -5.96 11.97
C LYS A 280 8.52 -5.57 12.47
N VAL A 281 7.53 -5.54 11.59
CA VAL A 281 6.14 -5.24 11.91
C VAL A 281 5.25 -6.47 11.66
N PRO A 282 4.17 -6.65 12.43
CA PRO A 282 3.12 -7.62 12.12
C PRO A 282 2.52 -7.35 10.73
N CYS A 283 1.98 -8.39 10.10
CA CYS A 283 1.26 -8.18 8.86
C CYS A 283 0.03 -9.10 8.71
N ALA A 284 -0.91 -8.61 7.89
CA ALA A 284 -2.01 -9.39 7.38
C ALA A 284 -1.90 -9.52 5.86
N PHE A 285 -2.34 -10.64 5.32
CA PHE A 285 -2.41 -10.85 3.88
C PHE A 285 -3.62 -11.70 3.51
N SER A 286 -4.25 -11.34 2.40
CA SER A 286 -5.36 -12.12 1.85
C SER A 286 -4.81 -13.28 1.02
N ILE A 287 -5.41 -14.46 1.20
CA ILE A 287 -5.34 -15.56 0.24
C ILE A 287 -6.72 -15.70 -0.42
N SER A 288 -6.77 -16.24 -1.62
CA SER A 288 -8.05 -16.51 -2.26
C SER A 288 -8.92 -17.41 -1.37
N ALA A 289 -10.21 -17.09 -1.22
CA ALA A 289 -11.15 -17.99 -0.53
C ALA A 289 -11.29 -19.34 -1.26
N ASP A 290 -10.97 -19.38 -2.56
CA ASP A 290 -10.95 -20.58 -3.39
C ASP A 290 -9.56 -21.23 -3.53
N GLU A 291 -8.58 -20.87 -2.67
CA GLU A 291 -7.24 -21.43 -2.70
C GLU A 291 -7.25 -22.96 -2.54
N ASP A 292 -6.26 -23.63 -3.15
CA ASP A 292 -6.05 -25.06 -2.94
C ASP A 292 -5.56 -25.33 -1.52
N VAL A 293 -6.13 -26.35 -0.86
CA VAL A 293 -5.78 -26.68 0.53
C VAL A 293 -4.32 -27.09 0.67
N ALA A 294 -3.77 -27.82 -0.30
CA ALA A 294 -2.38 -28.26 -0.26
C ALA A 294 -1.42 -27.07 -0.39
N ASP A 295 -1.73 -26.12 -1.31
CA ASP A 295 -0.95 -24.89 -1.48
C ASP A 295 -1.02 -24.00 -0.22
N ALA A 296 -2.22 -23.87 0.36
CA ALA A 296 -2.44 -23.10 1.59
C ALA A 296 -1.68 -23.70 2.79
N VAL A 297 -1.69 -25.04 2.94
CA VAL A 297 -0.95 -25.76 3.99
C VAL A 297 0.56 -25.63 3.79
N ALA A 298 1.05 -25.81 2.56
CA ALA A 298 2.47 -25.63 2.24
C ALA A 298 2.94 -24.20 2.58
N PHE A 299 2.15 -23.19 2.22
CA PHE A 299 2.45 -21.81 2.56
C PHE A 299 2.41 -21.56 4.08
N ALA A 300 1.44 -22.11 4.81
CA ALA A 300 1.40 -22.03 6.27
C ALA A 300 2.66 -22.62 6.92
N GLN A 301 3.25 -23.69 6.34
CA GLN A 301 4.51 -24.26 6.78
C GLN A 301 5.71 -23.34 6.50
N GLU A 302 5.78 -22.74 5.30
CA GLU A 302 6.80 -21.74 4.95
C GLU A 302 6.81 -20.57 5.94
N LEU A 303 5.63 -20.12 6.36
CA LEU A 303 5.47 -18.99 7.27
C LEU A 303 6.07 -19.21 8.67
N LYS A 304 6.37 -20.45 9.08
CA LYS A 304 7.08 -20.74 10.35
C LYS A 304 8.49 -20.14 10.44
N ALA A 305 9.08 -19.80 9.29
CA ALA A 305 10.40 -19.18 9.24
C ALA A 305 10.42 -17.74 9.80
N TYR A 306 9.26 -17.08 9.84
CA TYR A 306 9.16 -15.69 10.27
C TYR A 306 8.85 -15.57 11.76
N ARG A 307 9.34 -14.49 12.39
CA ARG A 307 9.23 -14.23 13.85
C ARG A 307 8.28 -13.07 14.17
N ILE A 308 7.57 -12.56 13.17
CA ILE A 308 6.54 -11.54 13.32
C ILE A 308 5.15 -12.17 13.42
N PRO A 309 4.17 -11.54 14.09
CA PRO A 309 2.78 -11.96 14.03
C PRO A 309 2.25 -11.91 12.60
N LEU A 310 1.59 -12.99 12.18
CA LEU A 310 1.06 -13.19 10.83
C LEU A 310 -0.43 -13.48 10.88
N HIS A 311 -1.20 -12.73 10.11
CA HIS A 311 -2.65 -12.83 10.04
C HIS A 311 -3.08 -13.19 8.62
N VAL A 312 -3.84 -14.26 8.46
CA VAL A 312 -4.31 -14.75 7.15
C VAL A 312 -5.76 -14.36 6.97
N GLN A 313 -6.04 -13.49 6.04
CA GLN A 313 -7.40 -13.15 5.62
C GLN A 313 -7.86 -14.11 4.53
N ILE A 314 -9.06 -14.69 4.69
CA ILE A 314 -9.63 -15.67 3.74
C ILE A 314 -10.56 -14.93 2.77
N GLY A 315 -10.07 -14.61 1.58
CA GLY A 315 -10.78 -13.79 0.60
C GLY A 315 -10.61 -12.29 0.83
N ASN A 316 -11.47 -11.49 0.20
CA ASN A 316 -11.64 -10.05 0.40
C ASN A 316 -13.07 -9.63 0.07
N GLU A 317 -13.72 -8.83 0.94
CA GLU A 317 -15.07 -8.30 0.73
C GLU A 317 -16.11 -9.36 0.31
N GLU A 318 -16.04 -10.52 0.90
CA GLU A 318 -16.91 -11.64 0.58
C GLU A 318 -18.37 -11.32 0.96
N GLY A 319 -19.22 -11.28 -0.05
CA GLY A 319 -20.63 -10.88 0.11
C GLY A 319 -20.88 -9.39 -0.12
N LEU A 320 -19.93 -8.65 -0.69
CA LEU A 320 -20.13 -7.26 -1.06
C LEU A 320 -21.33 -7.12 -2.04
N PRO A 321 -22.32 -6.25 -1.74
CA PRO A 321 -23.52 -6.08 -2.60
C PRO A 321 -23.22 -5.71 -4.04
N TRP A 322 -22.14 -4.97 -4.28
CA TRP A 322 -21.71 -4.61 -5.63
C TRP A 322 -21.52 -5.84 -6.54
N PHE A 323 -21.01 -6.94 -6.00
CA PHE A 323 -20.85 -8.19 -6.74
C PHE A 323 -22.14 -9.04 -6.79
N LYS A 324 -23.27 -8.55 -6.23
CA LYS A 324 -24.55 -9.30 -6.10
C LYS A 324 -24.39 -10.62 -5.37
N GLN A 325 -23.52 -10.63 -4.37
CA GLN A 325 -23.18 -11.82 -3.56
C GLN A 325 -23.82 -11.78 -2.17
N ASP A 326 -24.62 -10.78 -1.85
CA ASP A 326 -25.23 -10.53 -0.55
C ASP A 326 -26.47 -11.40 -0.29
N THR A 327 -26.29 -12.70 -0.41
CA THR A 327 -27.36 -13.70 -0.18
C THR A 327 -27.00 -14.67 0.94
N PRO A 328 -28.00 -15.26 1.66
CA PRO A 328 -27.74 -16.29 2.67
C PRO A 328 -26.93 -17.48 2.14
N ASP A 329 -27.17 -17.89 0.90
CA ASP A 329 -26.45 -19.02 0.29
C ASP A 329 -24.99 -18.69 0.00
N PHE A 330 -24.70 -17.45 -0.42
CA PHE A 330 -23.33 -16.98 -0.60
C PHE A 330 -22.56 -17.04 0.73
N TYR A 331 -23.14 -16.51 1.82
CA TYR A 331 -22.47 -16.53 3.13
C TYR A 331 -22.27 -17.95 3.66
N ARG A 332 -23.23 -18.87 3.43
CA ARG A 332 -23.03 -20.30 3.75
C ARG A 332 -21.90 -20.93 2.94
N ALA A 333 -21.81 -20.61 1.65
CA ALA A 333 -20.71 -21.06 0.79
C ALA A 333 -19.36 -20.48 1.24
N TYR A 334 -19.30 -19.21 1.61
CA TYR A 334 -18.11 -18.58 2.17
C TYR A 334 -17.67 -19.28 3.48
N VAL A 335 -18.59 -19.52 4.41
CA VAL A 335 -18.32 -20.28 5.63
C VAL A 335 -17.72 -21.66 5.33
N ALA A 336 -18.24 -22.36 4.31
CA ALA A 336 -17.69 -23.64 3.90
C ALA A 336 -16.23 -23.51 3.40
N LYS A 337 -15.89 -22.44 2.69
CA LYS A 337 -14.50 -22.14 2.26
C LYS A 337 -13.58 -21.89 3.46
N VAL A 338 -14.00 -21.08 4.44
CA VAL A 338 -13.24 -20.83 5.67
C VAL A 338 -13.01 -22.15 6.44
N ARG A 339 -14.05 -22.96 6.62
CA ARG A 339 -13.96 -24.25 7.29
C ARG A 339 -13.05 -25.27 6.56
N ARG A 340 -12.92 -25.14 5.26
CA ARG A 340 -12.02 -25.96 4.44
C ARG A 340 -10.56 -25.56 4.58
N LEU A 341 -10.25 -24.25 4.68
CA LEU A 341 -8.90 -23.72 4.66
C LEU A 341 -8.28 -23.56 6.06
N VAL A 342 -9.02 -22.99 7.01
CA VAL A 342 -8.46 -22.57 8.31
C VAL A 342 -7.96 -23.74 9.16
N PRO A 343 -8.72 -24.83 9.39
CA PRO A 343 -8.25 -25.91 10.30
C PRO A 343 -6.94 -26.55 9.83
N PRO A 344 -6.76 -26.95 8.54
CA PRO A 344 -5.49 -27.54 8.11
C PRO A 344 -4.32 -26.55 8.12
N MET A 345 -4.54 -25.26 7.81
CA MET A 345 -3.50 -24.24 7.93
C MET A 345 -3.07 -24.01 9.38
N ARG A 346 -4.05 -23.94 10.31
CA ARG A 346 -3.77 -23.80 11.76
C ARG A 346 -3.04 -25.02 12.30
N ALA A 347 -3.39 -26.22 11.87
CA ALA A 347 -2.66 -27.44 12.22
C ALA A 347 -1.22 -27.42 11.68
N ALA A 348 -1.03 -26.90 10.48
CA ALA A 348 0.29 -26.75 9.86
C ALA A 348 1.14 -25.68 10.57
N ASN A 349 0.54 -24.56 11.00
CA ASN A 349 1.21 -23.47 11.72
C ASN A 349 0.28 -22.86 12.79
N PRO A 350 0.36 -23.33 14.05
CA PRO A 350 -0.50 -22.85 15.15
C PRO A 350 -0.28 -21.37 15.54
N ALA A 351 0.79 -20.74 15.08
CA ALA A 351 1.08 -19.33 15.37
C ALA A 351 0.31 -18.35 14.45
N LEU A 352 -0.37 -18.86 13.40
CA LEU A 352 -1.18 -18.03 12.52
C LEU A 352 -2.49 -17.61 13.19
N SER A 353 -2.84 -16.35 13.04
CA SER A 353 -4.19 -15.84 13.28
C SER A 353 -4.95 -15.77 11.95
N PHE A 354 -6.27 -15.90 12.02
CA PHE A 354 -7.13 -15.89 10.84
C PHE A 354 -8.14 -14.76 10.92
N VAL A 355 -8.48 -14.21 9.75
CA VAL A 355 -9.37 -13.07 9.63
C VAL A 355 -10.51 -13.41 8.66
N SER A 356 -11.76 -13.18 9.11
CA SER A 356 -12.92 -13.26 8.25
C SER A 356 -12.97 -12.05 7.32
N ALA A 357 -13.12 -12.29 6.03
CA ALA A 357 -13.34 -11.29 5.00
C ALA A 357 -14.81 -11.11 4.62
N ALA A 358 -15.76 -11.69 5.39
CA ALA A 358 -17.17 -11.44 5.16
C ALA A 358 -17.44 -9.93 5.30
N TYR A 359 -17.93 -9.30 4.21
CA TYR A 359 -18.14 -7.87 4.17
C TYR A 359 -19.18 -7.44 5.21
N TRP A 360 -18.76 -6.63 6.19
CA TRP A 360 -19.62 -6.21 7.30
C TRP A 360 -20.75 -5.31 6.82
N ARG A 361 -21.97 -5.59 7.30
CA ARG A 361 -23.17 -4.82 6.97
C ARG A 361 -24.05 -4.64 8.21
N ASP A 362 -24.13 -3.40 8.67
CA ASP A 362 -25.01 -3.03 9.79
C ASP A 362 -26.50 -3.16 9.43
N ASP A 363 -26.85 -3.00 8.16
CA ASP A 363 -28.22 -3.06 7.64
C ASP A 363 -28.72 -4.47 7.31
N ALA A 364 -27.84 -5.49 7.37
CA ALA A 364 -28.16 -6.89 7.09
C ALA A 364 -27.59 -7.83 8.20
N PRO A 365 -27.99 -7.65 9.47
CA PRO A 365 -27.43 -8.39 10.58
C PRO A 365 -27.68 -9.91 10.53
N GLU A 366 -28.73 -10.35 9.86
CA GLU A 366 -29.04 -11.78 9.65
C GLU A 366 -28.01 -12.45 8.73
N LEU A 367 -27.49 -11.75 7.70
CA LEU A 367 -26.44 -12.26 6.84
C LEU A 367 -25.12 -12.34 7.60
N MET A 368 -24.80 -11.29 8.36
CA MET A 368 -23.61 -11.25 9.22
C MET A 368 -23.64 -12.39 10.24
N LYS A 369 -24.82 -12.68 10.81
CA LYS A 369 -24.97 -13.77 11.76
C LYS A 369 -24.69 -15.15 11.15
N ILE A 370 -25.04 -15.38 9.88
CA ILE A 370 -24.69 -16.62 9.17
C ILE A 370 -23.18 -16.79 9.12
N ALA A 371 -22.45 -15.73 8.73
CA ALA A 371 -21.01 -15.76 8.68
C ALA A 371 -20.39 -15.93 10.08
N PHE A 372 -20.90 -15.21 11.08
CA PHE A 372 -20.43 -15.29 12.46
C PHE A 372 -20.62 -16.71 13.04
N ASP A 373 -21.83 -17.25 13.02
CA ASP A 373 -22.13 -18.59 13.56
C ASP A 373 -21.31 -19.70 12.88
N GLY A 374 -20.93 -19.45 11.62
CA GLY A 374 -20.12 -20.40 10.85
C GLY A 374 -18.63 -20.32 11.09
N THR A 375 -18.11 -19.19 11.60
CA THR A 375 -16.67 -18.92 11.71
C THR A 375 -16.19 -18.58 13.12
N ASP A 376 -17.09 -18.35 14.08
CA ASP A 376 -16.74 -18.13 15.49
C ASP A 376 -15.96 -19.33 16.05
N GLY A 377 -14.84 -19.05 16.71
CA GLY A 377 -13.87 -20.05 17.16
C GLY A 377 -12.94 -20.60 16.07
N LEU A 378 -13.17 -20.27 14.79
CA LEU A 378 -12.25 -20.59 13.68
C LEU A 378 -11.39 -19.41 13.27
N VAL A 379 -11.94 -18.20 13.29
CA VAL A 379 -11.19 -16.98 12.98
C VAL A 379 -11.03 -16.11 14.24
N ASP A 380 -9.97 -15.34 14.28
CA ASP A 380 -9.58 -14.53 15.43
C ASP A 380 -10.07 -13.09 15.30
N TYR A 381 -10.31 -12.64 14.07
CA TYR A 381 -10.72 -11.27 13.76
C TYR A 381 -11.77 -11.24 12.65
N TRP A 382 -12.61 -10.20 12.69
CA TRP A 382 -13.48 -9.81 11.59
C TRP A 382 -12.96 -8.50 10.99
N ASP A 383 -12.74 -8.49 9.69
CA ASP A 383 -12.36 -7.29 8.96
C ASP A 383 -13.59 -6.44 8.66
N VAL A 384 -13.54 -5.16 9.05
CA VAL A 384 -14.60 -4.17 8.81
C VAL A 384 -14.02 -3.02 8.01
N HIS A 385 -14.47 -2.86 6.78
CA HIS A 385 -14.06 -1.73 5.95
C HIS A 385 -14.83 -0.47 6.35
N VAL A 386 -14.15 0.66 6.40
CA VAL A 386 -14.68 1.93 6.88
C VAL A 386 -14.45 3.07 5.87
N ASN A 387 -15.20 4.15 6.03
CA ASN A 387 -15.11 5.32 5.16
C ASN A 387 -14.50 6.51 5.90
N THR A 388 -13.49 7.13 5.30
CA THR A 388 -12.80 8.33 5.78
C THR A 388 -12.83 9.48 4.77
N GLU A 389 -13.92 9.60 4.01
CA GLU A 389 -14.14 10.67 3.05
C GLU A 389 -14.13 12.06 3.69
N SER A 390 -14.66 12.17 4.92
CA SER A 390 -14.71 13.37 5.71
C SER A 390 -14.64 13.07 7.21
N VAL A 391 -14.42 14.07 8.05
CA VAL A 391 -14.45 13.92 9.52
C VAL A 391 -15.79 13.37 10.01
N ALA A 392 -16.91 13.74 9.36
CA ALA A 392 -18.23 13.21 9.69
C ALA A 392 -18.32 11.70 9.36
N ALA A 393 -17.84 11.29 8.18
CA ALA A 393 -17.79 9.88 7.78
C ALA A 393 -16.89 9.06 8.71
N ALA A 394 -15.73 9.58 9.07
CA ALA A 394 -14.80 8.94 10.02
C ALA A 394 -15.43 8.71 11.39
N ARG A 395 -16.20 9.68 11.91
CA ARG A 395 -16.96 9.52 13.16
C ARG A 395 -18.05 8.46 13.05
N ALA A 396 -18.79 8.45 11.94
CA ALA A 396 -19.81 7.43 11.67
C ALA A 396 -19.19 6.03 11.62
N SER A 397 -18.04 5.89 10.95
CA SER A 397 -17.25 4.65 10.87
C SER A 397 -16.76 4.18 12.24
N ALA A 398 -16.27 5.09 13.09
CA ALA A 398 -15.88 4.75 14.47
C ALA A 398 -17.07 4.21 15.29
N GLN A 399 -18.27 4.76 15.09
CA GLN A 399 -19.48 4.25 15.73
C GLN A 399 -19.92 2.89 15.14
N GLU A 400 -19.74 2.69 13.85
CA GLU A 400 -20.00 1.40 13.19
C GLU A 400 -19.10 0.28 13.78
N LEU A 401 -17.82 0.54 13.96
CA LEU A 401 -16.90 -0.41 14.61
C LEU A 401 -17.38 -0.79 16.02
N LYS A 402 -17.84 0.18 16.81
CA LYS A 402 -18.40 -0.10 18.14
C LYS A 402 -19.68 -0.95 18.06
N ARG A 403 -20.58 -0.64 17.11
CA ARG A 403 -21.79 -1.45 16.89
C ARG A 403 -21.45 -2.85 16.42
N ALA A 404 -20.49 -3.00 15.51
CA ALA A 404 -20.02 -4.30 15.05
C ALA A 404 -19.51 -5.16 16.21
N LEU A 405 -18.62 -4.63 17.03
CA LEU A 405 -18.12 -5.32 18.22
C LEU A 405 -19.26 -5.68 19.19
N GLY A 406 -20.16 -4.74 19.44
CA GLY A 406 -21.34 -4.96 20.30
C GLY A 406 -22.23 -6.09 19.80
N ARG A 407 -22.42 -6.22 18.47
CA ARG A 407 -23.19 -7.32 17.86
C ARG A 407 -22.48 -8.65 18.01
N LEU A 408 -21.17 -8.73 17.76
CA LEU A 408 -20.41 -9.96 17.98
C LEU A 408 -20.57 -10.46 19.42
N ARG A 409 -20.44 -9.58 20.40
CA ARG A 409 -20.62 -9.89 21.83
C ARG A 409 -22.07 -10.26 22.17
N ALA A 410 -23.06 -9.64 21.51
CA ALA A 410 -24.48 -9.97 21.71
C ALA A 410 -24.85 -11.33 21.13
N TRP A 411 -24.27 -11.73 20.00
CA TRP A 411 -24.50 -13.07 19.40
C TRP A 411 -23.84 -14.19 20.21
N ASN A 412 -22.63 -13.96 20.73
CA ASN A 412 -21.96 -14.88 21.64
C ASN A 412 -21.13 -14.11 22.67
N PRO A 413 -21.58 -13.99 23.94
CA PRO A 413 -20.83 -13.31 24.99
C PRO A 413 -19.46 -13.94 25.31
N GLN A 414 -19.21 -15.16 24.89
CA GLN A 414 -17.95 -15.87 25.09
C GLN A 414 -17.02 -15.79 23.87
N THR A 415 -17.43 -15.12 22.80
CA THR A 415 -16.57 -14.99 21.61
C THR A 415 -15.28 -14.25 21.94
N THR A 416 -14.18 -14.76 21.42
CA THR A 416 -12.86 -14.10 21.45
C THR A 416 -12.57 -13.33 20.18
N MET A 417 -13.49 -13.34 19.21
CA MET A 417 -13.36 -12.64 17.95
C MET A 417 -13.28 -11.13 18.19
N ARG A 418 -12.31 -10.49 17.58
CA ARG A 418 -12.04 -9.06 17.62
C ARG A 418 -12.18 -8.45 16.24
N LEU A 419 -11.98 -7.15 16.12
CA LEU A 419 -12.06 -6.44 14.84
C LEU A 419 -10.68 -6.16 14.26
N ALA A 420 -10.63 -6.04 12.94
CA ALA A 420 -9.56 -5.41 12.19
C ALA A 420 -10.19 -4.41 11.20
N VAL A 421 -9.48 -3.36 10.87
CA VAL A 421 -9.82 -2.46 9.76
C VAL A 421 -8.68 -2.57 8.75
N PHE A 422 -8.90 -3.36 7.70
CA PHE A 422 -7.90 -3.55 6.67
C PHE A 422 -8.08 -2.59 5.49
N GLU A 423 -9.22 -1.87 5.46
CA GLU A 423 -9.45 -0.79 4.50
C GLU A 423 -10.16 0.40 5.15
N GLU A 424 -9.43 1.51 5.26
CA GLU A 424 -10.00 2.84 5.38
C GLU A 424 -10.11 3.44 3.98
N ASN A 425 -11.30 3.48 3.42
CA ASN A 425 -11.56 3.94 2.06
C ASN A 425 -12.00 5.41 1.99
N ALA A 426 -11.63 6.08 0.90
CA ALA A 426 -12.13 7.37 0.46
C ALA A 426 -12.04 7.48 -1.07
N GLN A 427 -12.59 8.56 -1.66
CA GLN A 427 -12.51 8.81 -3.10
C GLN A 427 -11.49 9.90 -3.45
N HIS A 428 -10.71 10.36 -2.48
CA HIS A 428 -9.68 11.40 -2.66
C HIS A 428 -8.58 11.32 -1.61
N HIS A 429 -7.42 11.92 -1.93
CA HIS A 429 -6.23 12.03 -1.07
C HIS A 429 -6.01 13.45 -0.51
N ARG A 430 -7.01 14.35 -0.62
CA ARG A 430 -6.93 15.76 -0.21
C ARG A 430 -6.71 15.91 1.29
N HIS A 431 -6.40 17.14 1.74
CA HIS A 431 -6.15 17.44 3.15
C HIS A 431 -7.32 17.06 4.08
N GLU A 432 -8.57 17.16 3.60
CA GLU A 432 -9.75 16.71 4.34
C GLU A 432 -9.62 15.27 4.81
N ARG A 433 -9.04 14.38 3.99
CA ARG A 433 -8.81 12.98 4.37
C ARG A 433 -7.78 12.84 5.49
N ALA A 434 -6.79 13.73 5.58
CA ALA A 434 -5.84 13.74 6.70
C ALA A 434 -6.56 14.01 8.03
N LEU A 435 -7.52 14.94 8.01
CA LEU A 435 -8.36 15.26 9.19
C LEU A 435 -9.29 14.09 9.54
N ALA A 436 -9.90 13.47 8.51
CA ALA A 436 -10.78 12.32 8.69
C ALA A 436 -10.04 11.11 9.26
N HIS A 437 -8.85 10.79 8.77
CA HIS A 437 -8.00 9.73 9.32
C HIS A 437 -7.65 9.98 10.79
N ALA A 438 -7.22 11.19 11.14
CA ALA A 438 -6.93 11.54 12.52
C ALA A 438 -8.16 11.41 13.43
N ALA A 439 -9.36 11.75 12.92
CA ALA A 439 -10.62 11.59 13.63
C ALA A 439 -11.03 10.12 13.78
N LEU A 440 -10.80 9.27 12.75
CA LEU A 440 -11.03 7.83 12.87
C LEU A 440 -10.12 7.22 13.93
N LEU A 441 -8.82 7.55 13.92
CA LEU A 441 -7.86 7.07 14.93
C LEU A 441 -8.26 7.46 16.35
N ALA A 442 -8.89 8.63 16.55
CA ALA A 442 -9.42 9.01 17.86
C ALA A 442 -10.49 8.02 18.33
N GLY A 443 -11.45 7.66 17.47
CA GLY A 443 -12.49 6.68 17.80
C GLY A 443 -11.98 5.23 17.85
N ALA A 444 -11.00 4.87 17.02
CA ALA A 444 -10.38 3.56 16.99
C ALA A 444 -9.64 3.22 18.29
N ARG A 445 -8.99 4.21 18.92
CA ARG A 445 -8.35 4.05 20.24
C ARG A 445 -9.33 3.61 21.35
N GLU A 446 -10.61 3.97 21.22
CA GLU A 446 -11.64 3.60 22.21
C GLU A 446 -12.00 2.11 22.18
N LEU A 447 -11.69 1.40 21.08
CA LEU A 447 -11.85 -0.05 20.99
C LEU A 447 -10.74 -0.82 21.71
N GLY A 448 -9.62 -0.16 22.00
CA GLY A 448 -8.52 -0.76 22.73
C GLY A 448 -8.01 -2.05 22.09
N GLY A 449 -7.78 -3.07 22.91
CA GLY A 449 -7.32 -4.38 22.46
C GLY A 449 -8.31 -5.17 21.61
N ASP A 450 -9.56 -4.72 21.48
CA ASP A 450 -10.55 -5.32 20.59
C ASP A 450 -10.38 -4.94 19.12
N LEU A 451 -9.47 -3.99 18.81
CA LEU A 451 -9.07 -3.63 17.45
C LEU A 451 -7.61 -4.03 17.20
N LEU A 452 -7.36 -4.82 16.16
CA LEU A 452 -6.01 -5.21 15.78
C LEU A 452 -5.21 -4.04 15.21
N THR A 453 -5.77 -3.37 14.21
CA THR A 453 -5.12 -2.31 13.43
C THR A 453 -6.16 -1.51 12.64
N SER A 454 -5.77 -0.33 12.15
CA SER A 454 -6.49 0.41 11.12
C SER A 454 -5.54 0.69 9.96
N CYS A 455 -5.91 0.23 8.76
CA CYS A 455 -5.09 0.29 7.56
C CYS A 455 -5.74 1.21 6.53
N PRO A 456 -5.30 2.45 6.41
CA PRO A 456 -5.61 3.24 5.23
C PRO A 456 -5.21 2.51 3.95
N VAL A 457 -6.07 2.56 2.96
CA VAL A 457 -5.79 2.16 1.59
C VAL A 457 -6.06 3.35 0.66
N ASN A 458 -5.29 3.53 -0.39
CA ASN A 458 -4.12 2.70 -0.71
C ASN A 458 -2.87 3.33 -0.08
N ALA A 459 -1.94 2.51 0.35
CA ALA A 459 -0.68 3.03 0.90
C ALA A 459 0.11 3.83 -0.13
N LEU A 460 0.03 3.43 -1.40
CA LEU A 460 0.78 4.00 -2.53
C LEU A 460 -0.15 4.49 -3.62
N GLN A 461 0.32 5.45 -4.41
CA GLN A 461 -0.35 5.85 -5.66
C GLN A 461 0.66 6.46 -6.63
N PRO A 462 0.68 6.02 -7.91
CA PRO A 462 1.39 6.72 -8.97
C PRO A 462 0.82 8.12 -9.18
N ASP A 463 1.68 9.13 -9.32
CA ASP A 463 1.24 10.51 -9.57
C ASP A 463 0.45 10.61 -10.89
N LEU A 464 -0.67 11.32 -10.87
CA LEU A 464 -1.56 11.51 -12.01
C LEU A 464 -2.17 10.22 -12.59
N GLN A 465 -2.15 9.12 -11.84
CA GLN A 465 -2.80 7.88 -12.27
C GLN A 465 -3.93 7.51 -11.32
N ASN A 466 -5.13 7.39 -11.89
CA ASN A 466 -6.36 6.98 -11.21
C ASN A 466 -7.29 6.30 -12.21
N ASP A 467 -6.80 5.30 -12.94
CA ASP A 467 -7.53 4.62 -14.00
C ASP A 467 -8.59 3.65 -13.45
N ASN A 468 -8.47 3.22 -12.21
CA ASN A 468 -9.45 2.38 -11.51
C ASN A 468 -10.32 3.13 -10.48
N GLY A 469 -10.16 4.45 -10.35
CA GLY A 469 -11.08 5.31 -9.61
C GLY A 469 -10.87 5.40 -8.11
N TRP A 470 -9.79 4.85 -7.55
CA TRP A 470 -9.47 4.90 -6.11
C TRP A 470 -8.34 5.90 -5.85
N ASP A 471 -8.66 7.20 -5.95
CA ASP A 471 -7.71 8.31 -5.78
C ASP A 471 -7.46 8.62 -4.30
N GLN A 472 -6.83 7.68 -3.60
CA GLN A 472 -6.77 7.71 -2.13
C GLN A 472 -5.39 7.42 -1.52
N GLY A 473 -4.30 7.57 -2.29
CA GLY A 473 -2.96 7.23 -1.84
C GLY A 473 -2.40 8.11 -0.70
N MET A 474 -1.62 7.51 0.19
CA MET A 474 -0.88 8.20 1.26
C MET A 474 0.51 8.65 0.80
N VAL A 475 1.18 7.78 0.05
CA VAL A 475 2.51 7.97 -0.50
C VAL A 475 2.37 8.01 -2.01
N PHE A 476 2.69 9.14 -2.58
CA PHE A 476 2.71 9.32 -4.03
C PHE A 476 4.10 9.07 -4.56
N PHE A 477 4.18 8.57 -5.79
CA PHE A 477 5.45 8.32 -6.43
C PHE A 477 5.41 8.56 -7.94
N THR A 478 6.59 8.87 -8.47
CA THR A 478 6.98 8.74 -9.88
C THR A 478 8.12 7.72 -9.98
N PRO A 479 8.60 7.36 -11.16
CA PRO A 479 9.77 6.47 -11.25
C PRO A 479 11.01 6.97 -10.50
N ASP A 480 11.16 8.29 -10.28
CA ASP A 480 12.35 8.94 -9.70
C ASP A 480 12.12 9.66 -8.38
N LYS A 481 10.87 9.76 -7.90
CA LYS A 481 10.49 10.51 -6.68
C LYS A 481 9.46 9.77 -5.85
N VAL A 482 9.49 10.04 -4.54
CA VAL A 482 8.48 9.58 -3.56
C VAL A 482 8.22 10.72 -2.59
N TRP A 483 6.93 10.98 -2.25
CA TRP A 483 6.56 11.98 -1.25
C TRP A 483 5.26 11.60 -0.53
N LEU A 484 5.04 12.21 0.64
CA LEU A 484 3.84 11.98 1.43
C LEU A 484 2.75 13.00 1.08
N GLN A 485 1.52 12.54 0.95
CA GLN A 485 0.35 13.41 1.03
C GLN A 485 0.14 13.91 2.47
N SER A 486 -0.65 14.95 2.66
CA SER A 486 -1.01 15.44 4.00
C SER A 486 -1.55 14.31 4.88
N TYR A 487 -2.25 13.38 4.29
CA TYR A 487 -2.77 12.16 4.91
C TYR A 487 -1.64 11.25 5.46
N GLY A 488 -0.57 11.03 4.70
CA GLY A 488 0.62 10.30 5.19
C GLY A 488 1.33 11.05 6.34
N TRP A 489 1.33 12.38 6.33
CA TRP A 489 1.85 13.17 7.43
C TRP A 489 0.97 13.10 8.68
N ALA A 490 -0.36 13.09 8.55
CA ALA A 490 -1.26 12.89 9.69
C ALA A 490 -1.03 11.52 10.35
N HIS A 491 -0.84 10.47 9.55
CA HIS A 491 -0.47 9.15 10.04
C HIS A 491 0.85 9.17 10.80
N GLN A 492 1.88 9.78 10.22
CA GLN A 492 3.20 9.95 10.86
C GLN A 492 3.09 10.67 12.21
N MET A 493 2.34 11.78 12.28
CA MET A 493 2.14 12.51 13.53
C MET A 493 1.44 11.67 14.60
N ALA A 494 0.45 10.87 14.21
CA ALA A 494 -0.25 9.97 15.12
C ALA A 494 0.67 8.85 15.64
N ALA A 495 1.40 8.17 14.76
CA ALA A 495 2.29 7.08 15.09
C ALA A 495 3.48 7.53 15.97
N ALA A 496 4.11 8.65 15.62
CA ALA A 496 5.26 9.21 16.37
C ALA A 496 4.88 9.67 17.78
N ASN A 497 3.60 9.91 18.04
CA ASN A 497 3.11 10.37 19.32
C ASN A 497 2.22 9.33 20.04
N HIS A 498 2.40 8.05 19.68
CA HIS A 498 1.73 6.93 20.35
C HIS A 498 2.00 6.94 21.85
N ARG A 499 0.95 6.69 22.65
CA ARG A 499 1.03 6.36 24.08
C ARG A 499 0.11 5.17 24.35
N ASP A 500 0.51 4.32 25.31
CA ASP A 500 -0.12 3.02 25.54
C ASP A 500 -1.51 3.07 26.18
N ARG A 501 -1.91 4.20 26.80
CA ARG A 501 -3.15 4.34 27.57
C ARG A 501 -4.03 5.44 27.03
N LEU A 502 -5.25 5.13 26.63
CA LEU A 502 -6.29 6.11 26.34
C LEU A 502 -6.86 6.61 27.68
N VAL A 503 -7.01 7.91 27.83
CA VAL A 503 -7.66 8.53 28.98
C VAL A 503 -8.93 9.25 28.55
N ALA A 504 -9.88 9.36 29.48
CA ALA A 504 -11.14 10.04 29.20
C ALA A 504 -10.88 11.51 28.81
N SER A 505 -11.46 11.91 27.68
CA SER A 505 -11.40 13.29 27.20
C SER A 505 -12.71 13.69 26.52
N THR A 506 -13.10 14.95 26.68
CA THR A 506 -14.33 15.48 26.07
C THR A 506 -14.08 16.84 25.44
N CYS A 507 -14.87 17.15 24.42
CA CYS A 507 -14.90 18.46 23.77
C CYS A 507 -16.36 18.89 23.55
N ALA A 508 -16.66 20.15 23.85
CA ALA A 508 -18.03 20.68 23.73
C ALA A 508 -18.41 21.05 22.30
N ASP A 509 -17.42 21.33 21.42
CA ASP A 509 -17.67 21.68 20.01
C ASP A 509 -17.63 20.41 19.14
N THR A 510 -18.73 20.14 18.43
CA THR A 510 -18.85 18.99 17.52
C THR A 510 -17.95 19.09 16.28
N ASN A 511 -17.43 20.26 15.94
CA ASN A 511 -16.46 20.44 14.85
C ASN A 511 -15.01 20.17 15.29
N VAL A 512 -14.81 19.93 16.59
CA VAL A 512 -13.50 19.58 17.14
C VAL A 512 -13.53 18.14 17.64
N VAL A 513 -12.59 17.32 17.18
CA VAL A 513 -12.39 15.94 17.68
C VAL A 513 -11.18 15.92 18.57
N VAL A 514 -11.31 15.38 19.77
CA VAL A 514 -10.19 15.22 20.69
C VAL A 514 -10.02 13.77 21.12
N SER A 515 -8.78 13.37 21.38
CA SER A 515 -8.42 12.08 21.97
C SER A 515 -7.15 12.27 22.78
N ALA A 516 -7.16 11.92 24.06
CA ALA A 516 -6.01 12.05 24.93
C ALA A 516 -5.44 10.68 25.30
N THR A 517 -4.12 10.56 25.20
CA THR A 517 -3.40 9.33 25.58
C THR A 517 -2.26 9.66 26.53
N ARG A 518 -1.85 8.71 27.36
CA ARG A 518 -0.69 8.85 28.25
C ARG A 518 0.20 7.61 28.21
N ASP A 519 1.44 7.76 28.65
CA ASP A 519 2.30 6.64 28.97
C ASP A 519 1.84 5.87 30.22
N CYS A 520 2.44 4.71 30.46
CA CYS A 520 2.03 3.83 31.57
C CYS A 520 2.23 4.48 32.94
N ASP A 521 3.29 5.27 33.13
CA ASP A 521 3.63 5.93 34.41
C ASP A 521 2.95 7.30 34.60
N GLY A 522 2.27 7.81 33.56
CA GLY A 522 1.57 9.08 33.57
C GLY A 522 2.48 10.30 33.67
N THR A 523 3.71 10.21 33.15
CA THR A 523 4.65 11.33 33.05
C THR A 523 4.44 12.17 31.80
N SER A 524 3.91 11.58 30.73
CA SER A 524 3.61 12.23 29.45
C SER A 524 2.17 12.02 29.05
N VAL A 525 1.50 13.09 28.60
CA VAL A 525 0.14 13.08 28.03
C VAL A 525 0.21 13.67 26.63
N VAL A 526 -0.45 13.03 25.69
CA VAL A 526 -0.61 13.52 24.31
C VAL A 526 -2.08 13.77 24.04
N LEU A 527 -2.42 15.01 23.70
CA LEU A 527 -3.74 15.38 23.23
C LEU A 527 -3.70 15.54 21.71
N HIS A 528 -4.46 14.73 21.01
CA HIS A 528 -4.72 14.84 19.58
C HIS A 528 -5.99 15.65 19.39
N ALA A 529 -5.94 16.71 18.58
CA ALA A 529 -7.07 17.58 18.30
C ALA A 529 -7.22 17.81 16.80
N VAL A 530 -8.43 17.60 16.27
CA VAL A 530 -8.79 17.89 14.87
C VAL A 530 -9.77 19.05 14.87
N ASN A 531 -9.44 20.12 14.16
CA ASN A 531 -10.39 21.18 13.81
C ASN A 531 -10.88 20.94 12.38
N ALA A 532 -12.16 20.58 12.24
CA ALA A 532 -12.75 20.20 10.96
C ALA A 532 -13.29 21.36 10.12
N VAL A 533 -13.16 22.63 10.61
CA VAL A 533 -13.76 23.80 9.95
C VAL A 533 -12.73 24.89 9.65
N GLY A 534 -13.10 25.80 8.74
CA GLY A 534 -12.24 26.89 8.26
C GLY A 534 -12.07 28.07 9.24
N GLU A 535 -12.52 27.92 10.48
CA GLU A 535 -12.39 28.93 11.51
C GLU A 535 -11.39 28.47 12.58
N PRO A 536 -10.51 29.35 13.08
CA PRO A 536 -9.65 29.01 14.21
C PRO A 536 -10.51 28.69 15.46
N LYS A 537 -10.06 27.73 16.28
CA LYS A 537 -10.77 27.27 17.48
C LYS A 537 -9.91 27.48 18.71
N PRO A 538 -10.14 28.57 19.50
CA PRO A 538 -9.53 28.73 20.80
C PRO A 538 -9.98 27.59 21.74
N LEU A 539 -9.06 27.00 22.50
CA LEU A 539 -9.35 25.92 23.45
C LEU A 539 -9.19 26.35 24.88
N ALA A 540 -10.12 25.95 25.75
CA ALA A 540 -9.98 26.00 27.21
C ALA A 540 -9.74 24.58 27.73
N ILE A 541 -8.46 24.20 27.90
CA ILE A 541 -8.07 22.84 28.27
C ILE A 541 -7.96 22.74 29.78
N ALA A 542 -8.70 21.81 30.40
CA ALA A 542 -8.71 21.51 31.81
C ALA A 542 -8.28 20.06 32.10
N GLY A 543 -7.81 19.79 33.34
CA GLY A 543 -7.42 18.44 33.78
C GLY A 543 -5.98 18.06 33.53
N LEU A 544 -5.15 19.03 33.10
CA LEU A 544 -3.71 18.85 32.90
C LEU A 544 -2.87 19.53 34.00
N ASP A 545 -3.43 19.66 35.21
CA ASP A 545 -2.73 20.25 36.33
C ASP A 545 -1.44 19.48 36.67
N GLY A 546 -0.34 20.21 36.81
CA GLY A 546 0.98 19.63 37.04
C GLY A 546 1.72 19.14 35.77
N TYR A 547 1.11 19.33 34.60
CA TYR A 547 1.77 19.12 33.31
C TYR A 547 2.09 20.46 32.63
N ARG A 548 3.13 20.49 31.81
CA ARG A 548 3.45 21.65 30.98
C ARG A 548 3.44 21.23 29.50
N LEU A 549 2.99 22.09 28.63
CA LEU A 549 3.13 21.91 27.20
C LEU A 549 4.62 21.95 26.83
N VAL A 550 5.12 20.88 26.22
CA VAL A 550 6.51 20.79 25.75
C VAL A 550 6.62 20.84 24.24
N ARG A 551 5.54 20.46 23.52
CA ARG A 551 5.49 20.52 22.06
C ARG A 551 4.06 20.58 21.56
N ALA A 552 3.84 21.43 20.56
CA ALA A 552 2.65 21.45 19.73
C ALA A 552 3.08 21.34 18.26
N THR A 553 2.57 20.36 17.54
CA THR A 553 2.82 20.18 16.11
C THR A 553 1.48 20.19 15.39
N THR A 554 1.37 20.98 14.33
CA THR A 554 0.14 21.08 13.54
C THR A 554 0.37 20.74 12.07
N LEU A 555 -0.63 20.10 11.48
CA LEU A 555 -0.79 19.90 10.04
C LEU A 555 -2.07 20.65 9.65
N ALA A 556 -1.94 21.76 8.95
CA ALA A 556 -3.04 22.69 8.69
C ALA A 556 -3.03 23.18 7.25
N SER A 557 -4.21 23.57 6.76
CA SER A 557 -4.42 24.23 5.48
C SER A 557 -5.63 25.16 5.57
N ASP A 558 -5.60 26.27 4.87
CA ASP A 558 -6.76 27.16 4.73
C ASP A 558 -7.85 26.58 3.80
N ASP A 559 -7.49 25.59 2.98
CA ASP A 559 -8.38 24.88 2.07
C ASP A 559 -8.23 23.35 2.24
N PRO A 560 -9.29 22.64 2.67
CA PRO A 560 -9.26 21.20 2.88
C PRO A 560 -9.16 20.39 1.57
N ASN A 561 -9.38 21.04 0.41
CA ASN A 561 -9.28 20.42 -0.91
C ASN A 561 -7.86 20.38 -1.49
N LEU A 562 -6.89 20.99 -0.83
CA LEU A 562 -5.50 20.97 -1.30
C LEU A 562 -4.83 19.60 -1.03
N ASP A 563 -3.82 19.32 -1.81
CA ASP A 563 -2.95 18.14 -1.76
C ASP A 563 -1.47 18.52 -1.83
N ASN A 564 -0.59 17.54 -1.82
CA ASN A 564 0.85 17.68 -2.06
C ASN A 564 1.20 17.16 -3.46
N PRO A 565 1.13 17.97 -4.52
CA PRO A 565 1.47 17.50 -5.87
C PRO A 565 2.99 17.39 -6.08
N ALA A 566 3.44 16.62 -7.08
CA ALA A 566 4.86 16.40 -7.38
C ALA A 566 5.70 17.67 -7.53
N ARG A 567 5.08 18.80 -7.98
CA ARG A 567 5.72 20.13 -8.10
C ARG A 567 5.83 20.89 -6.77
N ALA A 568 5.09 20.51 -5.75
CA ALA A 568 5.07 21.11 -4.41
C ALA A 568 4.79 20.02 -3.36
N PRO A 569 5.69 19.02 -3.21
CA PRO A 569 5.46 17.84 -2.38
C PRO A 569 5.39 18.16 -0.88
N ASP A 570 5.88 19.31 -0.48
CA ASP A 570 5.90 19.79 0.92
C ASP A 570 4.92 20.96 1.14
N ARG A 571 3.84 21.08 0.34
CA ARG A 571 2.85 22.16 0.46
C ARG A 571 2.15 22.12 1.83
N ILE A 572 1.75 20.93 2.27
CA ILE A 572 1.07 20.70 3.55
C ILE A 572 1.89 19.68 4.32
N VAL A 573 2.66 20.17 5.29
CA VAL A 573 3.55 19.37 6.14
C VAL A 573 3.41 19.78 7.59
N PRO A 574 3.80 18.94 8.55
CA PRO A 574 3.77 19.28 9.96
C PRO A 574 4.65 20.50 10.27
N THR A 575 4.12 21.44 11.03
CA THR A 575 4.81 22.65 11.48
C THR A 575 4.79 22.75 13.01
N ASP A 576 5.83 23.36 13.58
CA ASP A 576 5.90 23.64 15.01
C ASP A 576 4.98 24.81 15.36
N LEU A 577 4.06 24.57 16.28
CA LEU A 577 3.10 25.53 16.81
C LEU A 577 3.37 25.84 18.30
N THR A 578 4.42 25.31 18.90
CA THR A 578 4.62 25.28 20.36
C THR A 578 4.55 26.66 21.01
N ALA A 579 5.29 27.62 20.51
CA ALA A 579 5.32 28.97 21.07
C ALA A 579 3.98 29.70 20.89
N ALA A 580 3.36 29.61 19.72
CA ALA A 580 2.09 30.24 19.42
C ALA A 580 0.95 29.62 20.25
N PHE A 581 0.90 28.29 20.35
CA PHE A 581 -0.12 27.60 21.15
C PHE A 581 0.03 27.85 22.67
N ALA A 582 1.25 27.99 23.16
CA ALA A 582 1.50 28.35 24.56
C ALA A 582 1.04 29.76 24.90
N ALA A 583 1.07 30.68 23.94
CA ALA A 583 0.60 32.06 24.11
C ALA A 583 -0.92 32.18 23.92
N ASP A 584 -1.47 31.47 22.97
CA ASP A 584 -2.90 31.47 22.64
C ASP A 584 -3.27 30.04 22.16
N ALA A 585 -3.94 29.29 23.03
CA ALA A 585 -4.27 27.89 22.82
C ALA A 585 -5.32 27.72 21.70
N THR A 586 -4.98 28.14 20.48
CA THR A 586 -5.87 28.15 19.32
C THR A 586 -5.45 27.12 18.28
N LEU A 587 -6.39 26.27 17.86
CA LEU A 587 -6.22 25.38 16.71
C LEU A 587 -6.38 26.16 15.40
N PRO A 588 -5.48 26.01 14.44
CA PRO A 588 -5.65 26.60 13.11
C PRO A 588 -6.90 26.06 12.39
N PRO A 589 -7.39 26.75 11.33
CA PRO A 589 -8.40 26.22 10.43
C PRO A 589 -7.98 24.87 9.84
N PHE A 590 -8.94 23.98 9.58
CA PHE A 590 -8.74 22.68 8.95
C PHE A 590 -7.42 22.04 9.38
N SER A 591 -7.28 21.72 10.66
CA SER A 591 -6.01 21.27 11.23
C SER A 591 -6.11 19.98 12.02
N TYR A 592 -5.04 19.20 11.97
CA TYR A 592 -4.74 18.15 12.94
C TYR A 592 -3.54 18.61 13.77
N THR A 593 -3.75 18.77 15.07
CA THR A 593 -2.74 19.26 16.02
C THR A 593 -2.48 18.22 17.09
N VAL A 594 -1.20 17.96 17.36
CA VAL A 594 -0.74 17.07 18.42
C VAL A 594 -0.03 17.89 19.48
N LEU A 595 -0.55 17.83 20.70
CA LEU A 595 -0.05 18.55 21.87
C LEU A 595 0.57 17.55 22.85
N VAL A 596 1.84 17.74 23.17
CA VAL A 596 2.57 16.89 24.11
C VAL A 596 2.78 17.65 25.40
N TYR A 597 2.29 17.08 26.48
CA TYR A 597 2.42 17.59 27.84
C TYR A 597 3.27 16.64 28.68
N GLU A 598 4.14 17.20 29.52
CA GLU A 598 5.00 16.42 30.40
C GLU A 598 4.98 16.98 31.84
N LYS A 599 5.07 16.11 32.81
CA LYS A 599 5.35 16.52 34.19
C LYS A 599 6.77 17.06 34.28
N PRO A 600 6.98 18.14 35.06
CA PRO A 600 8.34 18.58 35.35
C PRO A 600 9.13 17.44 35.99
N ALA A 601 10.36 17.21 35.48
CA ALA A 601 11.24 16.28 36.16
C ALA A 601 11.46 16.70 37.62
N PHE A 602 11.24 15.80 38.54
CA PHE A 602 11.66 16.05 39.92
C PHE A 602 13.17 16.24 39.92
N ARG A 603 13.63 17.44 40.27
CA ARG A 603 15.04 17.73 40.49
C ARG A 603 15.49 17.21 41.85
#